data_8b85d3d5e3adcfd2cf81359f32b15102
#
_entry.id   8b85d3d5e3adcfd2cf81359f32b15102
#
_cell.length_a   1.000
_cell.length_b   1.000
_cell.length_c   1.000
_cell.angle_alpha   90.00
_cell.angle_beta   90.00
_cell.angle_gamma   90.00
#
_symmetry.space_group_name_H-M   'P 1'
#
loop_
_entity.id
_entity.type
_entity.pdbx_description
1 polymer ?
#
loop_
_entity_poly.entity_id
_entity_poly.type
_entity_poly.pdbx_seq_one_letter_code
_entity_poly.pdbx_strand_id
1 'polypeptide(L)'
;MYDVLALGELLIDFTPHGVSESGANLFEQNPGGAPANVLAALTKLGCKTGFIGKVGEDMHGHLLKDTLDACGIDTKGLVFDPDVFTTLAFVALKNGERSFSFARKPGADTQLRPEELLDEQLTATKIFHFGSLSLTNNPSRGATMTAIKKAKEAGALISYDPNYRPPLWPTVEAAIAEMRKPIPYVDIMKVSDEETVLLTGEKDPEKAADVLL
;
A
#
# COMPACT_ATOMS: atom_id res chain seq x y z
N MET A 1 18.59 9.08 -7.66
CA MET A 1 17.38 9.05 -8.51
C MET A 1 16.86 7.62 -8.51
N TYR A 2 15.60 7.43 -8.16
CA TYR A 2 14.90 6.13 -8.17
C TYR A 2 14.31 5.86 -9.56
N ASP A 3 14.26 4.60 -9.96
CA ASP A 3 13.43 4.19 -11.09
C ASP A 3 11.97 4.15 -10.65
N VAL A 4 11.69 3.60 -9.44
CA VAL A 4 10.37 3.61 -8.83
C VAL A 4 10.46 3.93 -7.35
N LEU A 5 9.67 4.88 -6.90
CA LEU A 5 9.39 5.19 -5.50
C LEU A 5 7.94 4.83 -5.21
N ALA A 6 7.68 4.07 -4.16
CA ALA A 6 6.30 3.73 -3.80
C ALA A 6 5.94 4.21 -2.41
N LEU A 7 4.67 4.61 -2.24
CA LEU A 7 4.07 4.98 -0.96
C LEU A 7 2.88 4.09 -0.67
N GLY A 8 2.82 3.58 0.56
CA GLY A 8 1.64 2.86 1.01
C GLY A 8 1.83 2.08 2.29
N GLU A 9 0.97 1.08 2.46
CA GLU A 9 1.00 0.19 3.62
C GLU A 9 2.20 -0.76 3.57
N LEU A 10 2.73 -1.01 4.75
CA LEU A 10 3.70 -2.07 5.04
C LEU A 10 3.21 -2.77 6.31
N LEU A 11 2.99 -4.05 6.26
CA LEU A 11 2.27 -4.80 7.29
C LEU A 11 2.74 -6.25 7.40
N ILE A 12 2.27 -6.96 8.41
CA ILE A 12 2.46 -8.40 8.53
C ILE A 12 1.16 -9.12 8.21
N ASP A 13 1.24 -10.09 7.27
CA ASP A 13 0.19 -11.05 7.00
C ASP A 13 0.42 -12.33 7.82
N PHE A 14 -0.45 -12.61 8.79
CA PHE A 14 -0.48 -13.88 9.49
C PHE A 14 -1.36 -14.88 8.74
N THR A 15 -0.73 -15.87 8.12
CA THR A 15 -1.42 -16.94 7.39
C THR A 15 -1.47 -18.23 8.19
N PRO A 16 -2.58 -18.98 8.19
CA PRO A 16 -2.67 -20.26 8.90
C PRO A 16 -1.58 -21.24 8.43
N HIS A 17 -0.88 -21.84 9.39
CA HIS A 17 0.21 -22.79 9.14
C HIS A 17 -0.01 -24.14 9.87
N GLY A 18 -1.27 -24.54 10.08
CA GLY A 18 -1.62 -25.79 10.75
C GLY A 18 -1.82 -25.63 12.27
N VAL A 19 -1.58 -26.71 13.00
CA VAL A 19 -1.71 -26.78 14.47
C VAL A 19 -0.45 -27.36 15.10
N SER A 20 -0.13 -26.90 16.29
CA SER A 20 0.98 -27.47 17.09
C SER A 20 0.63 -28.85 17.63
N GLU A 21 1.60 -29.54 18.20
CA GLU A 21 1.39 -30.82 18.90
C GLU A 21 0.39 -30.70 20.07
N SER A 22 0.29 -29.52 20.69
CA SER A 22 -0.69 -29.21 21.75
C SER A 22 -2.07 -28.81 21.23
N GLY A 23 -2.28 -28.77 19.91
CA GLY A 23 -3.57 -28.39 19.27
C GLY A 23 -3.77 -26.88 19.13
N ALA A 24 -2.76 -26.04 19.38
CA ALA A 24 -2.85 -24.60 19.16
C ALA A 24 -2.69 -24.25 17.68
N ASN A 25 -3.47 -23.28 17.18
CA ASN A 25 -3.31 -22.77 15.81
C ASN A 25 -1.95 -22.12 15.63
N LEU A 26 -1.27 -22.47 14.54
CA LEU A 26 -0.02 -21.88 14.13
C LEU A 26 -0.27 -20.89 12.98
N PHE A 27 0.49 -19.81 12.98
CA PHE A 27 0.48 -18.81 11.91
C PHE A 27 1.90 -18.59 11.41
N GLU A 28 2.03 -18.50 10.11
CA GLU A 28 3.23 -18.02 9.44
C GLU A 28 3.19 -16.50 9.34
N GLN A 29 4.29 -15.86 9.71
CA GLN A 29 4.44 -14.40 9.70
C GLN A 29 5.06 -13.97 8.36
N ASN A 30 4.29 -13.33 7.52
CA ASN A 30 4.72 -12.92 6.19
C ASN A 30 4.77 -11.39 6.08
N PRO A 31 5.93 -10.80 5.73
CA PRO A 31 6.00 -9.40 5.32
C PRO A 31 5.10 -9.14 4.11
N GLY A 32 4.27 -8.09 4.17
CA GLY A 32 3.28 -7.75 3.16
C GLY A 32 3.12 -6.25 2.97
N GLY A 33 2.25 -5.91 2.04
CA GLY A 33 1.99 -4.54 1.59
C GLY A 33 2.11 -4.47 0.07
N ALA A 34 1.02 -4.11 -0.62
CA ALA A 34 1.00 -4.16 -2.08
C ALA A 34 2.09 -3.28 -2.73
N PRO A 35 2.31 -2.01 -2.31
CA PRO A 35 3.37 -1.19 -2.88
C PRO A 35 4.77 -1.77 -2.62
N ALA A 36 5.02 -2.33 -1.44
CA ALA A 36 6.30 -2.96 -1.11
C ALA A 36 6.57 -4.20 -1.97
N ASN A 37 5.54 -5.02 -2.24
CA ASN A 37 5.64 -6.19 -3.10
C ASN A 37 6.01 -5.82 -4.54
N VAL A 38 5.46 -4.72 -5.07
CA VAL A 38 5.84 -4.17 -6.39
C VAL A 38 7.32 -3.80 -6.40
N LEU A 39 7.78 -3.07 -5.36
CA LEU A 39 9.19 -2.68 -5.26
C LEU A 39 10.13 -3.89 -5.15
N ALA A 40 9.77 -4.89 -4.35
CA ALA A 40 10.57 -6.12 -4.21
C ALA A 40 10.74 -6.85 -5.56
N ALA A 41 9.68 -6.93 -6.36
CA ALA A 41 9.74 -7.50 -7.70
C ALA A 41 10.63 -6.67 -8.63
N LEU A 42 10.47 -5.33 -8.64
CA LEU A 42 11.25 -4.43 -9.48
C LEU A 42 12.73 -4.40 -9.09
N THR A 43 13.05 -4.46 -7.80
CA THR A 43 14.45 -4.52 -7.34
C THR A 43 15.13 -5.80 -7.80
N LYS A 44 14.44 -6.96 -7.77
CA LYS A 44 14.94 -8.21 -8.33
C LYS A 44 15.19 -8.15 -9.85
N LEU A 45 14.47 -7.26 -10.55
CA LEU A 45 14.68 -6.98 -11.97
C LEU A 45 15.78 -5.93 -12.23
N GLY A 46 16.45 -5.45 -11.19
CA GLY A 46 17.58 -4.51 -11.30
C GLY A 46 17.21 -3.04 -11.23
N CYS A 47 15.96 -2.70 -10.91
CA CYS A 47 15.55 -1.30 -10.72
C CYS A 47 16.04 -0.74 -9.38
N LYS A 48 16.32 0.56 -9.35
CA LYS A 48 16.55 1.31 -8.11
C LYS A 48 15.21 1.73 -7.51
N THR A 49 14.91 1.22 -6.33
CA THR A 49 13.61 1.42 -5.69
C THR A 49 13.73 2.07 -4.32
N GLY A 50 12.69 2.78 -3.89
CA GLY A 50 12.58 3.35 -2.56
C GLY A 50 11.15 3.24 -2.04
N PHE A 51 11.00 3.12 -0.73
CA PHE A 51 9.71 2.98 -0.06
C PHE A 51 9.44 4.14 0.87
N ILE A 52 8.21 4.66 0.83
CA ILE A 52 7.67 5.64 1.77
C ILE A 52 6.49 5.01 2.49
N GLY A 53 6.51 5.05 3.81
CA GLY A 53 5.43 4.52 4.63
C GLY A 53 5.70 4.68 6.11
N LYS A 54 4.84 4.09 6.95
CA LYS A 54 4.98 4.17 8.39
C LYS A 54 4.65 2.84 9.04
N VAL A 55 5.50 2.41 9.96
CA VAL A 55 5.36 1.20 10.77
C VAL A 55 5.48 1.58 12.25
N GLY A 56 5.08 0.70 13.15
CA GLY A 56 5.27 0.90 14.58
C GLY A 56 6.74 0.74 15.01
N GLU A 57 7.13 1.44 16.08
CA GLU A 57 8.39 1.19 16.79
C GLU A 57 8.26 -0.12 17.60
N ASP A 58 8.07 -1.24 16.89
CA ASP A 58 7.84 -2.56 17.43
C ASP A 58 8.60 -3.64 16.66
N MET A 59 8.58 -4.88 17.17
CA MET A 59 9.30 -5.99 16.55
C MET A 59 8.89 -6.26 15.09
N HIS A 60 7.64 -5.97 14.74
CA HIS A 60 7.13 -6.18 13.38
C HIS A 60 7.60 -5.07 12.43
N GLY A 61 7.62 -3.82 12.92
CA GLY A 61 8.14 -2.68 12.17
C GLY A 61 9.62 -2.85 11.83
N HIS A 62 10.42 -3.29 12.79
CA HIS A 62 11.85 -3.60 12.56
C HIS A 62 12.03 -4.75 11.58
N LEU A 63 11.28 -5.85 11.74
CA LEU A 63 11.32 -6.98 10.80
C LEU A 63 10.99 -6.54 9.36
N LEU A 64 9.99 -5.70 9.19
CA LEU A 64 9.56 -5.19 7.88
C LEU A 64 10.66 -4.32 7.26
N LYS A 65 11.27 -3.43 8.04
CA LYS A 65 12.41 -2.62 7.58
C LYS A 65 13.57 -3.49 7.14
N ASP A 66 13.98 -4.45 7.97
CA ASP A 66 15.09 -5.37 7.67
C ASP A 66 14.80 -6.19 6.40
N THR A 67 13.53 -6.56 6.19
CA THR A 67 13.11 -7.28 4.98
C THR A 67 13.27 -6.40 3.73
N LEU A 68 12.85 -5.13 3.78
CA LEU A 68 13.01 -4.21 2.65
C LEU A 68 14.50 -3.95 2.36
N ASP A 69 15.30 -3.72 3.41
CA ASP A 69 16.75 -3.52 3.29
C ASP A 69 17.44 -4.75 2.67
N ALA A 70 17.07 -5.95 3.10
CA ALA A 70 17.57 -7.21 2.54
C ALA A 70 17.17 -7.41 1.07
N CYS A 71 16.04 -6.85 0.65
CA CYS A 71 15.64 -6.81 -0.75
C CYS A 71 16.39 -5.75 -1.58
N GLY A 72 17.13 -4.83 -0.94
CA GLY A 72 17.83 -3.75 -1.61
C GLY A 72 16.96 -2.53 -1.93
N ILE A 73 15.83 -2.39 -1.24
CA ILE A 73 14.92 -1.24 -1.35
C ILE A 73 15.41 -0.13 -0.39
N ASP A 74 15.50 1.11 -0.86
CA ASP A 74 15.86 2.25 0.01
C ASP A 74 14.70 2.56 0.97
N THR A 75 14.98 2.49 2.27
CA THR A 75 14.02 2.66 3.37
C THR A 75 14.10 4.02 4.07
N LYS A 76 14.80 5.02 3.51
CA LYS A 76 14.91 6.36 4.10
C LYS A 76 13.57 7.05 4.36
N GLY A 77 12.56 6.75 3.53
CA GLY A 77 11.19 7.24 3.68
C GLY A 77 10.31 6.40 4.62
N LEU A 78 10.86 5.37 5.26
CA LEU A 78 10.12 4.57 6.24
C LEU A 78 10.22 5.22 7.62
N VAL A 79 9.09 5.63 8.16
CA VAL A 79 8.97 6.29 9.47
C VAL A 79 8.55 5.27 10.52
N PHE A 80 9.08 5.38 11.73
CA PHE A 80 8.65 4.60 12.89
C PHE A 80 7.73 5.44 13.79
N ASP A 81 6.58 4.88 14.15
CA ASP A 81 5.63 5.50 15.07
C ASP A 81 5.85 4.95 16.48
N PRO A 82 6.16 5.80 17.49
CA PRO A 82 6.42 5.33 18.84
C PRO A 82 5.15 4.90 19.60
N ASP A 83 3.98 5.36 19.15
CA ASP A 83 2.72 5.22 19.89
C ASP A 83 1.73 4.25 19.23
N VAL A 84 1.90 3.97 17.93
CA VAL A 84 0.95 3.16 17.16
C VAL A 84 1.63 1.93 16.58
N PHE A 85 1.04 0.76 16.84
CA PHE A 85 1.58 -0.52 16.37
C PHE A 85 1.55 -0.69 14.85
N THR A 86 2.50 -1.47 14.36
CA THR A 86 2.51 -1.98 12.98
C THR A 86 1.18 -2.68 12.67
N THR A 87 0.61 -2.41 11.52
CA THR A 87 -0.62 -3.09 11.06
C THR A 87 -0.39 -4.58 10.89
N LEU A 88 -1.32 -5.38 11.43
CA LEU A 88 -1.34 -6.82 11.26
C LEU A 88 -2.62 -7.24 10.51
N ALA A 89 -2.47 -8.13 9.56
CA ALA A 89 -3.56 -8.78 8.86
C ALA A 89 -3.57 -10.27 9.21
N PHE A 90 -4.73 -10.79 9.59
CA PHE A 90 -4.94 -12.22 9.85
C PHE A 90 -5.77 -12.79 8.72
N VAL A 91 -5.21 -13.78 8.05
CA VAL A 91 -5.91 -14.51 6.99
C VAL A 91 -6.61 -15.71 7.62
N ALA A 92 -7.90 -15.85 7.39
CA ALA A 92 -8.65 -17.03 7.75
C ALA A 92 -9.17 -17.71 6.49
N LEU A 93 -9.10 -19.04 6.46
CA LEU A 93 -9.69 -19.88 5.41
C LEU A 93 -10.97 -20.46 5.95
N LYS A 94 -12.11 -20.10 5.37
CA LYS A 94 -13.41 -20.68 5.70
C LYS A 94 -14.07 -21.21 4.42
N ASN A 95 -14.30 -22.51 4.36
CA ASN A 95 -14.91 -23.18 3.20
C ASN A 95 -14.16 -22.93 1.86
N GLY A 96 -12.82 -22.76 1.91
CA GLY A 96 -12.01 -22.46 0.72
C GLY A 96 -11.96 -20.98 0.35
N GLU A 97 -12.74 -20.12 0.99
CA GLU A 97 -12.70 -18.66 0.81
C GLU A 97 -11.75 -18.01 1.81
N ARG A 98 -10.98 -17.04 1.32
CA ARG A 98 -10.10 -16.23 2.17
C ARG A 98 -10.88 -15.06 2.77
N SER A 99 -10.82 -14.93 4.09
CA SER A 99 -11.30 -13.76 4.79
C SER A 99 -10.13 -13.08 5.52
N PHE A 100 -10.21 -11.76 5.67
CA PHE A 100 -9.17 -10.95 6.31
C PHE A 100 -9.72 -10.26 7.54
N SER A 101 -8.93 -10.26 8.60
CA SER A 101 -9.17 -9.44 9.79
C SER A 101 -7.94 -8.56 10.03
N PHE A 102 -8.15 -7.26 10.22
CA PHE A 102 -7.06 -6.31 10.38
C PHE A 102 -7.01 -5.73 11.78
N ALA A 103 -5.84 -5.80 12.42
CA ALA A 103 -5.49 -5.00 13.58
C ALA A 103 -4.92 -3.66 13.09
N ARG A 104 -5.82 -2.69 12.76
CA ARG A 104 -5.54 -1.42 12.09
C ARG A 104 -6.48 -0.30 12.55
N LYS A 105 -6.64 -0.14 13.89
CA LYS A 105 -7.58 0.88 14.45
C LYS A 105 -6.95 1.65 15.64
N PRO A 106 -5.95 2.55 15.37
CA PRO A 106 -5.24 2.75 14.12
C PRO A 106 -4.12 1.73 13.92
N GLY A 107 -3.64 1.58 12.68
CA GLY A 107 -2.35 0.98 12.38
C GLY A 107 -1.36 2.08 12.01
N ALA A 108 -0.07 1.89 12.24
CA ALA A 108 0.95 2.92 12.02
C ALA A 108 0.96 3.43 10.56
N ASP A 109 0.66 2.56 9.59
CA ASP A 109 0.55 2.94 8.16
C ASP A 109 -0.51 4.00 7.88
N THR A 110 -1.53 4.12 8.75
CA THR A 110 -2.57 5.17 8.64
C THR A 110 -2.12 6.51 9.21
N GLN A 111 -0.98 6.57 9.89
CA GLN A 111 -0.48 7.72 10.64
C GLN A 111 0.65 8.48 9.94
N LEU A 112 1.00 8.12 8.71
CA LEU A 112 1.96 8.88 7.92
C LEU A 112 1.44 10.29 7.66
N ARG A 113 2.25 11.31 7.97
CA ARG A 113 1.88 12.73 7.84
C ARG A 113 2.59 13.38 6.64
N PRO A 114 2.01 14.43 6.04
CA PRO A 114 2.66 15.17 4.96
C PRO A 114 4.05 15.72 5.33
N GLU A 115 4.25 16.10 6.60
CA GLU A 115 5.49 16.67 7.12
C GLU A 115 6.62 15.64 7.25
N GLU A 116 6.29 14.36 7.23
CA GLU A 116 7.24 13.24 7.30
C GLU A 116 7.76 12.82 5.90
N LEU A 117 7.21 13.40 4.84
CA LEU A 117 7.65 13.14 3.47
C LEU A 117 8.99 13.82 3.18
N LEU A 118 9.89 13.10 2.53
CA LEU A 118 11.19 13.63 2.09
C LEU A 118 11.07 14.15 0.65
N ASP A 119 11.06 15.46 0.48
CA ASP A 119 10.92 16.11 -0.84
C ASP A 119 12.02 15.66 -1.82
N GLU A 120 13.23 15.42 -1.32
CA GLU A 120 14.34 14.92 -2.11
C GLU A 120 14.09 13.54 -2.76
N GLN A 121 13.26 12.68 -2.13
CA GLN A 121 12.86 11.40 -2.71
C GLN A 121 11.79 11.60 -3.78
N LEU A 122 10.78 12.41 -3.49
CA LEU A 122 9.64 12.66 -4.38
C LEU A 122 10.07 13.35 -5.68
N THR A 123 11.06 14.25 -5.61
CA THR A 123 11.60 14.96 -6.78
C THR A 123 12.67 14.19 -7.54
N ALA A 124 13.13 13.05 -7.00
CA ALA A 124 14.20 12.24 -7.58
C ALA A 124 13.72 10.84 -8.00
N THR A 125 12.49 10.72 -8.47
CA THR A 125 11.95 9.45 -9.00
C THR A 125 11.44 9.60 -10.43
N LYS A 126 11.53 8.52 -11.21
CA LYS A 126 10.93 8.46 -12.56
C LYS A 126 9.47 8.08 -12.50
N ILE A 127 9.11 7.14 -11.61
CA ILE A 127 7.74 6.65 -11.40
C ILE A 127 7.43 6.72 -9.91
N PHE A 128 6.30 7.31 -9.56
CA PHE A 128 5.74 7.28 -8.22
C PHE A 128 4.53 6.34 -8.20
N HIS A 129 4.60 5.28 -7.39
CA HIS A 129 3.57 4.24 -7.29
C HIS A 129 2.87 4.27 -5.93
N PHE A 130 1.54 4.05 -5.92
CA PHE A 130 0.75 3.96 -4.70
C PHE A 130 -0.49 3.08 -4.86
N GLY A 131 -1.08 2.69 -3.70
CA GLY A 131 -2.35 1.97 -3.61
C GLY A 131 -3.41 2.77 -2.88
N SER A 132 -4.63 2.21 -2.77
CA SER A 132 -5.74 2.90 -2.09
C SER A 132 -5.73 2.74 -0.57
N LEU A 133 -4.96 1.81 -0.01
CA LEU A 133 -4.96 1.59 1.44
C LEU A 133 -4.46 2.82 2.21
N SER A 134 -3.52 3.57 1.65
CA SER A 134 -3.05 4.83 2.22
C SER A 134 -4.09 5.97 2.13
N LEU A 135 -5.17 5.78 1.35
CA LEU A 135 -6.28 6.72 1.21
C LEU A 135 -7.44 6.44 2.19
N THR A 136 -7.40 5.35 2.96
CA THR A 136 -8.49 4.95 3.86
C THR A 136 -8.72 5.94 5.00
N ASN A 137 -7.64 6.51 5.55
CA ASN A 137 -7.65 7.35 6.75
C ASN A 137 -6.76 8.59 6.61
N ASN A 138 -7.08 9.65 7.34
CA ASN A 138 -6.12 10.71 7.63
C ASN A 138 -5.27 10.32 8.86
N PRO A 139 -3.99 10.78 8.94
CA PRO A 139 -3.33 11.73 8.03
C PRO A 139 -2.74 11.11 6.74
N SER A 140 -2.63 9.75 6.62
CA SER A 140 -1.96 9.10 5.49
C SER A 140 -2.57 9.45 4.13
N ARG A 141 -3.89 9.67 4.06
CA ARG A 141 -4.55 10.19 2.84
C ARG A 141 -3.97 11.54 2.41
N GLY A 142 -3.82 12.46 3.37
CA GLY A 142 -3.21 13.77 3.12
C GLY A 142 -1.78 13.66 2.65
N ALA A 143 -0.99 12.80 3.27
CA ALA A 143 0.39 12.53 2.87
C ALA A 143 0.47 11.96 1.45
N THR A 144 -0.37 10.97 1.12
CA THR A 144 -0.42 10.35 -0.21
C THR A 144 -0.77 11.39 -1.28
N MET A 145 -1.80 12.19 -1.08
CA MET A 145 -2.19 13.23 -2.06
C MET A 145 -1.11 14.31 -2.21
N THR A 146 -0.41 14.67 -1.14
CA THR A 146 0.72 15.59 -1.19
C THR A 146 1.90 15.00 -1.99
N ALA A 147 2.22 13.73 -1.74
CA ALA A 147 3.30 13.04 -2.45
C ALA A 147 3.01 12.92 -3.96
N ILE A 148 1.77 12.56 -4.35
CA ILE A 148 1.33 12.49 -5.75
C ILE A 148 1.57 13.83 -6.47
N LYS A 149 1.11 14.94 -5.87
CA LYS A 149 1.25 16.26 -6.47
C LYS A 149 2.72 16.67 -6.63
N LYS A 150 3.54 16.51 -5.58
CA LYS A 150 4.96 16.84 -5.62
C LYS A 150 5.73 16.01 -6.66
N ALA A 151 5.48 14.69 -6.72
CA ALA A 151 6.11 13.82 -7.72
C ALA A 151 5.69 14.19 -9.14
N LYS A 152 4.39 14.46 -9.37
CA LYS A 152 3.86 14.91 -10.68
C LYS A 152 4.47 16.24 -11.11
N GLU A 153 4.53 17.23 -10.22
CA GLU A 153 5.15 18.55 -10.47
C GLU A 153 6.64 18.43 -10.80
N ALA A 154 7.32 17.43 -10.24
CA ALA A 154 8.72 17.13 -10.55
C ALA A 154 8.90 16.33 -11.86
N GLY A 155 7.82 15.97 -12.55
CA GLY A 155 7.84 15.27 -13.82
C GLY A 155 7.85 13.74 -13.74
N ALA A 156 7.57 13.16 -12.58
CA ALA A 156 7.42 11.71 -12.44
C ALA A 156 6.10 11.23 -13.06
N LEU A 157 6.12 10.02 -13.65
CA LEU A 157 4.90 9.30 -14.00
C LEU A 157 4.23 8.76 -12.74
N ILE A 158 2.92 8.91 -12.64
CA ILE A 158 2.13 8.46 -11.51
C ILE A 158 1.47 7.13 -11.83
N SER A 159 1.82 6.10 -11.06
CA SER A 159 1.30 4.73 -11.18
C SER A 159 0.38 4.40 -10.02
N TYR A 160 -0.82 3.91 -10.31
CA TYR A 160 -1.84 3.61 -9.32
C TYR A 160 -2.44 2.21 -9.51
N ASP A 161 -2.41 1.41 -8.43
CA ASP A 161 -3.19 0.18 -8.29
C ASP A 161 -4.12 0.36 -7.08
N PRO A 162 -5.45 0.53 -7.25
CA PRO A 162 -6.37 0.71 -6.13
C PRO A 162 -6.24 -0.40 -5.08
N ASN A 163 -6.10 -1.63 -5.51
CA ASN A 163 -5.97 -2.80 -4.63
C ASN A 163 -7.03 -2.78 -3.52
N TYR A 164 -8.28 -2.64 -3.92
CA TYR A 164 -9.43 -2.43 -3.03
C TYR A 164 -9.59 -3.55 -2.00
N ARG A 165 -9.75 -3.16 -0.74
CA ARG A 165 -10.00 -4.07 0.38
C ARG A 165 -11.25 -3.62 1.13
N PRO A 166 -12.44 -4.19 0.81
CA PRO A 166 -13.72 -3.79 1.40
C PRO A 166 -13.70 -3.60 2.92
N PRO A 167 -13.08 -4.50 3.73
CA PRO A 167 -13.11 -4.38 5.20
C PRO A 167 -12.42 -3.16 5.77
N LEU A 168 -11.60 -2.44 4.97
CA LEU A 168 -10.84 -1.28 5.41
C LEU A 168 -11.56 0.05 5.17
N TRP A 169 -12.72 0.01 4.57
CA TRP A 169 -13.52 1.20 4.24
C TRP A 169 -14.81 1.24 5.04
N PRO A 170 -15.28 2.43 5.45
CA PRO A 170 -16.54 2.54 6.20
C PRO A 170 -17.76 2.16 5.34
N THR A 171 -17.76 2.52 4.05
CA THR A 171 -18.76 2.14 3.06
C THR A 171 -18.14 2.04 1.67
N VAL A 172 -18.83 1.39 0.74
CA VAL A 172 -18.41 1.27 -0.67
C VAL A 172 -18.36 2.65 -1.33
N GLU A 173 -19.34 3.53 -1.05
CA GLU A 173 -19.41 4.88 -1.59
C GLU A 173 -18.24 5.73 -1.14
N ALA A 174 -17.83 5.61 0.14
CA ALA A 174 -16.66 6.30 0.66
C ALA A 174 -15.38 5.79 -0.04
N ALA A 175 -15.27 4.50 -0.27
CA ALA A 175 -14.15 3.91 -1.01
C ALA A 175 -14.07 4.47 -2.43
N ILE A 176 -15.18 4.43 -3.18
CA ILE A 176 -15.25 4.97 -4.55
C ILE A 176 -14.84 6.44 -4.58
N ALA A 177 -15.40 7.25 -3.67
CA ALA A 177 -15.14 8.67 -3.62
C ALA A 177 -13.65 8.99 -3.39
N GLU A 178 -13.01 8.28 -2.46
CA GLU A 178 -11.60 8.50 -2.15
C GLU A 178 -10.66 7.92 -3.23
N MET A 179 -10.95 6.73 -3.75
CA MET A 179 -10.16 6.09 -4.80
C MET A 179 -10.18 6.85 -6.12
N ARG A 180 -11.26 7.60 -6.41
CA ARG A 180 -11.37 8.43 -7.63
C ARG A 180 -10.60 9.73 -7.55
N LYS A 181 -10.32 10.27 -6.36
CA LYS A 181 -9.63 11.56 -6.19
C LYS A 181 -8.26 11.65 -6.86
N PRO A 182 -7.39 10.62 -6.78
CA PRO A 182 -6.08 10.68 -7.42
C PRO A 182 -6.11 10.46 -8.93
N ILE A 183 -7.17 9.90 -9.52
CA ILE A 183 -7.22 9.51 -10.95
C ILE A 183 -6.78 10.65 -11.90
N PRO A 184 -7.17 11.93 -11.70
CA PRO A 184 -6.73 13.01 -12.59
C PRO A 184 -5.21 13.27 -12.62
N TYR A 185 -4.46 12.68 -11.71
CA TYR A 185 -2.98 12.78 -11.67
C TYR A 185 -2.29 11.57 -12.26
N VAL A 186 -3.04 10.47 -12.49
CA VAL A 186 -2.49 9.15 -12.83
C VAL A 186 -2.14 9.06 -14.31
N ASP A 187 -0.98 8.47 -14.61
CA ASP A 187 -0.53 8.18 -15.97
C ASP A 187 -0.64 6.68 -16.30
N ILE A 188 -0.52 5.83 -15.28
CA ILE A 188 -0.57 4.37 -15.41
C ILE A 188 -1.51 3.83 -14.34
N MET A 189 -2.57 3.16 -14.73
CA MET A 189 -3.51 2.56 -13.79
C MET A 189 -3.68 1.07 -14.06
N LYS A 190 -3.56 0.26 -13.01
CA LYS A 190 -3.91 -1.16 -13.04
C LYS A 190 -5.15 -1.36 -12.19
N VAL A 191 -6.17 -1.99 -12.75
CA VAL A 191 -7.42 -2.33 -12.05
C VAL A 191 -7.74 -3.81 -12.25
N SER A 192 -8.40 -4.41 -11.27
CA SER A 192 -9.05 -5.72 -11.40
C SER A 192 -10.43 -5.56 -12.05
N ASP A 193 -11.03 -6.68 -12.48
CA ASP A 193 -12.39 -6.69 -13.04
C ASP A 193 -13.41 -6.10 -12.07
N GLU A 194 -13.29 -6.41 -10.78
CA GLU A 194 -14.16 -5.87 -9.72
C GLU A 194 -13.97 -4.37 -9.53
N GLU A 195 -12.73 -3.91 -9.51
CA GLU A 195 -12.38 -2.49 -9.37
C GLU A 195 -12.81 -1.69 -10.59
N THR A 196 -12.74 -2.28 -11.77
CA THR A 196 -13.22 -1.68 -13.02
C THR A 196 -14.70 -1.30 -12.88
N VAL A 197 -15.55 -2.26 -12.51
CA VAL A 197 -16.97 -2.00 -12.30
C VAL A 197 -17.21 -1.02 -11.16
N LEU A 198 -16.47 -1.19 -10.06
CA LEU A 198 -16.61 -0.34 -8.87
C LEU A 198 -16.31 1.14 -9.18
N LEU A 199 -15.27 1.40 -9.95
CA LEU A 199 -14.80 2.76 -10.22
C LEU A 199 -15.52 3.43 -11.39
N THR A 200 -16.03 2.66 -12.36
CA THR A 200 -16.60 3.23 -13.59
C THR A 200 -18.10 2.96 -13.75
N GLY A 201 -18.61 1.87 -13.17
CA GLY A 201 -19.94 1.32 -13.43
C GLY A 201 -20.00 0.45 -14.70
N GLU A 202 -18.92 0.41 -15.48
CA GLU A 202 -18.83 -0.32 -16.75
C GLU A 202 -18.20 -1.71 -16.55
N LYS A 203 -18.75 -2.70 -17.23
CA LYS A 203 -18.20 -4.08 -17.24
C LYS A 203 -17.24 -4.31 -18.41
N ASP A 204 -17.41 -3.54 -19.46
CA ASP A 204 -16.58 -3.59 -20.66
C ASP A 204 -15.26 -2.84 -20.38
N PRO A 205 -14.09 -3.50 -20.48
CA PRO A 205 -12.81 -2.87 -20.16
C PRO A 205 -12.48 -1.65 -21.03
N GLU A 206 -12.86 -1.65 -22.33
CA GLU A 206 -12.60 -0.54 -23.23
C GLU A 206 -13.41 0.69 -22.82
N LYS A 207 -14.72 0.50 -22.54
CA LYS A 207 -15.58 1.59 -22.06
C LYS A 207 -15.16 2.08 -20.69
N ALA A 208 -14.71 1.19 -19.81
CA ALA A 208 -14.20 1.56 -18.49
C ALA A 208 -12.92 2.40 -18.62
N ALA A 209 -12.04 2.08 -19.57
CA ALA A 209 -10.85 2.88 -19.84
C ALA A 209 -11.23 4.31 -20.31
N ASP A 210 -12.24 4.45 -21.17
CA ASP A 210 -12.74 5.76 -21.63
C ASP A 210 -13.29 6.62 -20.47
N VAL A 211 -13.81 5.98 -19.42
CA VAL A 211 -14.31 6.69 -18.21
C VAL A 211 -13.16 7.13 -17.29
N LEU A 212 -12.03 6.40 -17.31
CA LEU A 212 -10.88 6.66 -16.43
C LEU A 212 -9.86 7.61 -17.06
N LEU A 213 -9.84 7.74 -18.37
CA LEU A 213 -8.97 8.63 -19.15
C LEU A 213 -9.57 10.03 -19.25
#